data_96f9d3d2448c5a2f95b2012db938c3f2
#
_entry.id   96f9d3d2448c5a2f95b2012db938c3f2
#
_cell.length_a   1.000
_cell.length_b   1.000
_cell.length_c   1.000
_cell.angle_alpha   90.00
_cell.angle_beta   90.00
_cell.angle_gamma   90.00
#
_symmetry.space_group_name_H-M   'P 1'
#
loop_
_entity.id
_entity.type
_entity.pdbx_description
1 polymer ?
#
loop_
_entity_poly.entity_id
_entity_poly.type
_entity_poly.pdbx_seq_one_letter_code
_entity_poly.pdbx_strand_id
1 'polypeptide(L)'
;ELVAERTRQLAEAAEAAEAASVAKSAFLANMSHEIRTPLNAINGMAHLLRRSGLSSAQEERVDKLQAAGEHLLEVINAVLDLSKIEAGKLDLVAGRLRVTALIGNVVSMLRDRVQAKGLQLFVDNRVPEMELSGDATRLQQSLLNFASNAVKFTDHGRIDLHAELVDANDESVLLRFEVEDTGIGIETAAQARLF
;
A
#
# COMPACT_ATOMS: atom_id res chain seq x y z
N GLU A 1 20.07 -15.88 42.76
CA GLU A 1 18.64 -16.33 42.78
C GLU A 1 17.74 -15.31 42.06
N LEU A 2 17.75 -14.03 42.42
CA LEU A 2 16.88 -12.97 41.85
C LEU A 2 17.10 -12.81 40.33
N VAL A 3 18.33 -12.87 39.83
CA VAL A 3 18.65 -12.77 38.40
C VAL A 3 18.10 -13.96 37.62
N ALA A 4 18.26 -15.17 38.13
CA ALA A 4 17.75 -16.39 37.52
C ALA A 4 16.22 -16.40 37.44
N GLU A 5 15.53 -15.94 38.49
CA GLU A 5 14.08 -15.83 38.50
C GLU A 5 13.59 -14.78 37.52
N ARG A 6 14.23 -13.60 37.46
CA ARG A 6 13.91 -12.57 36.48
C ARG A 6 14.14 -13.04 35.02
N THR A 7 15.21 -13.77 34.78
CA THR A 7 15.50 -14.31 33.43
C THR A 7 14.44 -15.34 33.02
N ARG A 8 13.99 -16.20 33.96
CA ARG A 8 12.92 -17.15 33.69
C ARG A 8 11.60 -16.44 33.38
N GLN A 9 11.20 -15.45 34.19
CA GLN A 9 9.98 -14.67 33.96
C GLN A 9 10.00 -13.93 32.64
N LEU A 10 11.15 -13.36 32.26
CA LEU A 10 11.31 -12.72 30.94
C LEU A 10 11.18 -13.72 29.80
N ALA A 11 11.77 -14.92 29.92
CA ALA A 11 11.67 -15.96 28.90
C ALA A 11 10.20 -16.43 28.73
N GLU A 12 9.50 -16.70 29.84
CA GLU A 12 8.08 -17.10 29.84
C GLU A 12 7.20 -16.00 29.23
N ALA A 13 7.43 -14.72 29.57
CA ALA A 13 6.70 -13.59 28.98
C ALA A 13 6.98 -13.40 27.48
N ALA A 14 8.23 -13.59 27.06
CA ALA A 14 8.61 -13.54 25.64
C ALA A 14 7.94 -14.65 24.83
N GLU A 15 7.95 -15.89 25.33
CA GLU A 15 7.31 -17.04 24.68
C GLU A 15 5.79 -16.85 24.58
N ALA A 16 5.14 -16.35 25.64
CA ALA A 16 3.73 -16.04 25.63
C ALA A 16 3.38 -14.91 24.63
N ALA A 17 4.20 -13.88 24.55
CA ALA A 17 4.03 -12.78 23.60
C ALA A 17 4.20 -13.25 22.15
N GLU A 18 5.18 -14.11 21.87
CA GLU A 18 5.39 -14.69 20.54
C GLU A 18 4.24 -15.61 20.14
N ALA A 19 3.77 -16.47 21.03
CA ALA A 19 2.61 -17.33 20.79
C ALA A 19 1.34 -16.50 20.48
N ALA A 20 1.11 -15.41 21.23
CA ALA A 20 -0.01 -14.50 20.99
C ALA A 20 0.11 -13.78 19.63
N SER A 21 1.31 -13.36 19.24
CA SER A 21 1.58 -12.73 17.94
C SER A 21 1.32 -13.70 16.78
N VAL A 22 1.76 -14.95 16.90
CA VAL A 22 1.50 -16.00 15.91
C VAL A 22 0.00 -16.29 15.78
N ALA A 23 -0.70 -16.43 16.90
CA ALA A 23 -2.15 -16.65 16.92
C ALA A 23 -2.92 -15.48 16.28
N LYS A 24 -2.54 -14.23 16.59
CA LYS A 24 -3.09 -12.99 15.98
C LYS A 24 -2.91 -13.00 14.46
N SER A 25 -1.71 -13.32 13.99
CA SER A 25 -1.40 -13.34 12.56
C SER A 25 -2.18 -14.43 11.81
N ALA A 26 -2.29 -15.62 12.38
CA ALA A 26 -3.08 -16.72 11.81
C ALA A 26 -4.58 -16.38 11.76
N PHE A 27 -5.11 -15.80 12.83
CA PHE A 27 -6.50 -15.33 12.88
C PHE A 27 -6.79 -14.30 11.78
N LEU A 28 -5.95 -13.27 11.67
CA LEU A 28 -6.12 -12.23 10.66
C LEU A 28 -5.99 -12.77 9.24
N ALA A 29 -5.06 -13.70 8.98
CA ALA A 29 -4.94 -14.35 7.68
C ALA A 29 -6.23 -15.10 7.30
N ASN A 30 -6.78 -15.89 8.22
CA ASN A 30 -8.04 -16.60 7.99
C ASN A 30 -9.21 -15.63 7.77
N MET A 31 -9.34 -14.60 8.62
CA MET A 31 -10.40 -13.59 8.47
C MET A 31 -10.31 -12.86 7.15
N SER A 32 -9.10 -12.57 6.65
CA SER A 32 -8.96 -11.96 5.31
C SER A 32 -9.52 -12.83 4.20
N HIS A 33 -9.26 -14.13 4.23
CA HIS A 33 -9.83 -15.05 3.24
C HIS A 33 -11.36 -15.12 3.34
N GLU A 34 -11.89 -15.20 4.55
CA GLU A 34 -13.33 -15.25 4.82
C GLU A 34 -14.06 -13.96 4.39
N ILE A 35 -13.40 -12.80 4.49
CA ILE A 35 -13.97 -11.51 4.06
C ILE A 35 -13.76 -11.28 2.56
N ARG A 36 -12.63 -11.70 2.00
CA ARG A 36 -12.33 -11.51 0.57
C ARG A 36 -13.34 -12.25 -0.33
N THR A 37 -13.72 -13.45 0.04
CA THR A 37 -14.64 -14.28 -0.76
C THR A 37 -16.00 -13.62 -0.99
N PRO A 38 -16.77 -13.21 0.04
CA PRO A 38 -18.05 -12.53 -0.17
C PRO A 38 -17.86 -11.15 -0.82
N LEU A 39 -16.77 -10.45 -0.55
CA LEU A 39 -16.52 -9.13 -1.14
C LEU A 39 -16.21 -9.21 -2.64
N ASN A 40 -15.47 -10.22 -3.07
CA ASN A 40 -15.27 -10.49 -4.50
C ASN A 40 -16.58 -10.85 -5.20
N ALA A 41 -17.47 -11.59 -4.52
CA ALA A 41 -18.80 -11.88 -5.04
C ALA A 41 -19.65 -10.60 -5.18
N ILE A 42 -19.63 -9.69 -4.20
CA ILE A 42 -20.31 -8.40 -4.25
C ILE A 42 -19.78 -7.55 -5.42
N ASN A 43 -18.46 -7.43 -5.55
CA ASN A 43 -17.83 -6.69 -6.65
C ASN A 43 -18.15 -7.33 -8.02
N GLY A 44 -18.16 -8.65 -8.10
CA GLY A 44 -18.58 -9.38 -9.30
C GLY A 44 -20.02 -9.10 -9.70
N MET A 45 -20.95 -9.06 -8.72
CA MET A 45 -22.35 -8.70 -8.96
C MET A 45 -22.51 -7.24 -9.37
N ALA A 46 -21.77 -6.33 -8.76
CA ALA A 46 -21.76 -4.92 -9.16
C ALA A 46 -21.29 -4.76 -10.62
N HIS A 47 -20.24 -5.51 -11.01
CA HIS A 47 -19.78 -5.53 -12.40
C HIS A 47 -20.82 -6.07 -13.39
N LEU A 48 -21.53 -7.15 -13.03
CA LEU A 48 -22.60 -7.71 -13.86
C LEU A 48 -23.79 -6.74 -13.99
N LEU A 49 -24.18 -6.07 -12.90
CA LEU A 49 -25.23 -5.05 -12.91
C LEU A 49 -24.88 -3.91 -13.87
N ARG A 50 -23.65 -3.43 -13.92
CA ARG A 50 -23.21 -2.41 -14.87
C ARG A 50 -23.47 -2.78 -16.33
N ARG A 51 -23.38 -4.06 -16.66
CA ARG A 51 -23.58 -4.57 -18.02
C ARG A 51 -25.06 -4.82 -18.37
N SER A 52 -25.98 -4.66 -17.44
CA SER A 52 -27.41 -4.94 -17.63
C SER A 52 -28.25 -3.73 -18.08
N GLY A 53 -27.61 -2.59 -18.40
CA GLY A 53 -28.33 -1.40 -18.86
C GLY A 53 -28.98 -0.63 -17.71
N LEU A 54 -28.14 -0.06 -16.85
CA LEU A 54 -28.58 0.76 -15.72
C LEU A 54 -28.97 2.17 -16.14
N SER A 55 -29.85 2.82 -15.38
CA SER A 55 -30.02 4.26 -15.45
C SER A 55 -28.83 4.97 -14.80
N SER A 56 -28.58 6.24 -15.17
CA SER A 56 -27.45 7.01 -14.62
C SER A 56 -27.44 7.08 -13.09
N ALA A 57 -28.61 7.15 -12.45
CA ALA A 57 -28.71 7.13 -11.00
C ALA A 57 -28.36 5.75 -10.39
N GLN A 58 -28.59 4.67 -11.12
CA GLN A 58 -28.21 3.31 -10.69
C GLN A 58 -26.72 3.08 -10.93
N GLU A 59 -26.15 3.56 -12.03
CA GLU A 59 -24.72 3.51 -12.31
C GLU A 59 -23.93 4.20 -11.19
N GLU A 60 -24.30 5.43 -10.80
CA GLU A 60 -23.65 6.14 -9.70
C GLU A 60 -23.67 5.35 -8.38
N ARG A 61 -24.77 4.64 -8.10
CA ARG A 61 -24.88 3.83 -6.88
C ARG A 61 -24.00 2.58 -6.94
N VAL A 62 -23.94 1.94 -8.10
CA VAL A 62 -23.08 0.76 -8.32
C VAL A 62 -21.60 1.16 -8.25
N ASP A 63 -21.24 2.32 -8.79
CA ASP A 63 -19.87 2.85 -8.69
C ASP A 63 -19.46 3.10 -7.23
N LYS A 64 -20.33 3.71 -6.44
CA LYS A 64 -20.09 3.91 -5.00
C LYS A 64 -19.96 2.59 -4.25
N LEU A 65 -20.78 1.59 -4.59
CA LEU A 65 -20.71 0.25 -3.99
C LEU A 65 -19.40 -0.45 -4.35
N GLN A 66 -18.98 -0.38 -5.60
CA GLN A 66 -17.71 -0.96 -6.05
C GLN A 66 -16.51 -0.27 -5.39
N ALA A 67 -16.50 1.06 -5.36
CA ALA A 67 -15.44 1.82 -4.69
C ALA A 67 -15.34 1.49 -3.18
N ALA A 68 -16.48 1.31 -2.50
CA ALA A 68 -16.49 0.90 -1.10
C ALA A 68 -15.94 -0.52 -0.91
N GLY A 69 -16.26 -1.45 -1.81
CA GLY A 69 -15.74 -2.81 -1.79
C GLY A 69 -14.22 -2.87 -2.03
N GLU A 70 -13.72 -2.12 -2.99
CA GLU A 70 -12.30 -2.00 -3.28
C GLU A 70 -11.54 -1.41 -2.08
N HIS A 71 -12.07 -0.34 -1.49
CA HIS A 71 -11.49 0.29 -0.31
C HIS A 71 -11.42 -0.68 0.89
N LEU A 72 -12.46 -1.49 1.12
CA LEU A 72 -12.47 -2.49 2.19
C LEU A 72 -11.37 -3.54 1.98
N LEU A 73 -11.15 -4.00 0.73
CA LEU A 73 -10.06 -4.92 0.40
C LEU A 73 -8.68 -4.29 0.68
N GLU A 74 -8.51 -3.01 0.35
CA GLU A 74 -7.27 -2.27 0.65
C GLU A 74 -7.00 -2.24 2.16
N VAL A 75 -8.01 -1.91 2.98
CA VAL A 75 -7.89 -1.86 4.44
C VAL A 75 -7.53 -3.24 5.02
N ILE A 76 -8.19 -4.30 4.57
CA ILE A 76 -7.92 -5.67 5.02
C ILE A 76 -6.50 -6.08 4.69
N ASN A 77 -6.05 -5.82 3.45
CA ASN A 77 -4.69 -6.14 3.04
C ASN A 77 -3.64 -5.34 3.84
N ALA A 78 -3.89 -4.06 4.15
CA ALA A 78 -3.02 -3.23 4.98
C ALA A 78 -2.90 -3.77 6.42
N VAL A 79 -4.01 -4.21 7.03
CA VAL A 79 -4.02 -4.82 8.37
C VAL A 79 -3.24 -6.15 8.38
N LEU A 80 -3.37 -6.95 7.32
CA LEU A 80 -2.61 -8.19 7.18
C LEU A 80 -1.11 -7.94 7.04
N ASP A 81 -0.74 -6.98 6.19
CA ASP A 81 0.66 -6.63 5.98
C ASP A 81 1.28 -6.11 7.29
N LEU A 82 0.56 -5.25 8.03
CA LEU A 82 0.99 -4.77 9.34
C LEU A 82 1.21 -5.93 10.32
N SER A 83 0.28 -6.88 10.37
CA SER A 83 0.42 -8.07 11.25
C SER A 83 1.60 -8.96 10.89
N LYS A 84 1.94 -9.09 9.60
CA LYS A 84 3.12 -9.82 9.15
C LYS A 84 4.41 -9.08 9.52
N ILE A 85 4.41 -7.76 9.44
CA ILE A 85 5.55 -6.92 9.85
C ILE A 85 5.77 -7.05 11.36
N GLU A 86 4.73 -6.89 12.17
CA GLU A 86 4.79 -7.03 13.63
C GLU A 86 5.30 -8.41 14.08
N ALA A 87 4.95 -9.46 13.34
CA ALA A 87 5.40 -10.83 13.60
C ALA A 87 6.79 -11.16 13.02
N GLY A 88 7.47 -10.21 12.36
CA GLY A 88 8.73 -10.46 11.67
C GLY A 88 8.64 -11.48 10.52
N LYS A 89 7.43 -11.72 10.00
CA LYS A 89 7.12 -12.71 8.96
C LYS A 89 6.89 -12.10 7.58
N LEU A 90 7.33 -10.87 7.37
CA LEU A 90 7.27 -10.25 6.06
C LEU A 90 8.46 -10.74 5.23
N ASP A 91 8.25 -11.75 4.40
CA ASP A 91 9.23 -12.18 3.42
C ASP A 91 9.20 -11.26 2.20
N LEU A 92 10.35 -10.68 1.88
CA LEU A 92 10.54 -9.92 0.65
C LEU A 92 10.92 -10.89 -0.49
N VAL A 93 10.18 -10.82 -1.58
CA VAL A 93 10.45 -11.66 -2.76
C VAL A 93 11.34 -10.89 -3.72
N ALA A 94 12.64 -11.16 -3.66
CA ALA A 94 13.60 -10.57 -4.58
C ALA A 94 13.36 -11.06 -6.02
N GLY A 95 13.16 -10.11 -6.93
CA GLY A 95 12.96 -10.36 -8.35
C GLY A 95 13.58 -9.25 -9.18
N ARG A 96 13.47 -9.35 -10.51
CA ARG A 96 13.93 -8.28 -11.39
C ARG A 96 13.12 -7.00 -11.17
N LEU A 97 13.81 -5.92 -10.94
CA LEU A 97 13.24 -4.59 -10.71
C LEU A 97 13.84 -3.60 -11.69
N ARG A 98 12.98 -2.89 -12.43
CA ARG A 98 13.33 -1.74 -13.26
C ARG A 98 12.51 -0.55 -12.79
N VAL A 99 13.19 0.50 -12.36
CA VAL A 99 12.53 1.68 -11.78
C VAL A 99 11.60 2.36 -12.78
N THR A 100 12.01 2.46 -14.04
CA THR A 100 11.17 3.03 -15.11
C THR A 100 9.85 2.27 -15.29
N ALA A 101 9.90 0.93 -15.25
CA ALA A 101 8.70 0.11 -15.36
C ALA A 101 7.80 0.23 -14.11
N LEU A 102 8.40 0.27 -12.92
CA LEU A 102 7.69 0.47 -11.65
C LEU A 102 6.90 1.79 -11.66
N ILE A 103 7.56 2.89 -11.99
CA ILE A 103 6.94 4.21 -12.07
C ILE A 103 5.86 4.24 -13.16
N GLY A 104 6.14 3.68 -14.33
CA GLY A 104 5.18 3.60 -15.43
C GLY A 104 3.89 2.87 -15.04
N ASN A 105 3.98 1.79 -14.28
CA ASN A 105 2.82 1.06 -13.76
C ASN A 105 2.01 1.93 -12.78
N VAL A 106 2.67 2.59 -11.82
CA VAL A 106 2.01 3.47 -10.86
C VAL A 106 1.28 4.62 -11.57
N VAL A 107 1.94 5.28 -12.52
CA VAL A 107 1.35 6.35 -13.33
C VAL A 107 0.12 5.86 -14.11
N SER A 108 0.22 4.67 -14.72
CA SER A 108 -0.91 4.06 -15.43
C SER A 108 -2.12 3.82 -14.54
N MET A 109 -1.91 3.35 -13.31
CA MET A 109 -2.99 3.10 -12.32
C MET A 109 -3.66 4.38 -11.81
N LEU A 110 -2.95 5.51 -11.83
CA LEU A 110 -3.45 6.79 -11.34
C LEU A 110 -4.07 7.65 -12.44
N ARG A 111 -3.79 7.35 -13.70
CA ARG A 111 -4.12 8.20 -14.86
C ARG A 111 -5.57 8.65 -14.86
N ASP A 112 -6.51 7.73 -14.75
CA ASP A 112 -7.94 8.05 -14.84
C ASP A 112 -8.40 8.94 -13.68
N ARG A 113 -7.90 8.69 -12.47
CA ARG A 113 -8.20 9.49 -11.26
C ARG A 113 -7.63 10.91 -11.37
N VAL A 114 -6.41 11.04 -11.85
CA VAL A 114 -5.72 12.31 -12.09
C VAL A 114 -6.49 13.12 -13.14
N GLN A 115 -6.87 12.48 -14.24
CA GLN A 115 -7.61 13.10 -15.32
C GLN A 115 -9.03 13.52 -14.88
N ALA A 116 -9.73 12.68 -14.14
CA ALA A 116 -11.09 12.98 -13.62
C ALA A 116 -11.09 14.18 -12.68
N LYS A 117 -10.01 14.42 -11.91
CA LYS A 117 -9.84 15.60 -11.05
C LYS A 117 -9.20 16.80 -11.77
N GLY A 118 -8.79 16.67 -13.02
CA GLY A 118 -8.09 17.74 -13.75
C GLY A 118 -6.72 18.09 -13.17
N LEU A 119 -6.09 17.15 -12.46
CA LEU A 119 -4.75 17.33 -11.88
C LEU A 119 -3.65 17.13 -12.94
N GLN A 120 -2.51 17.74 -12.70
CA GLN A 120 -1.30 17.49 -13.47
C GLN A 120 -0.41 16.49 -12.74
N LEU A 121 0.11 15.49 -13.45
CA LEU A 121 1.05 14.51 -12.89
C LEU A 121 2.37 14.61 -13.64
N PHE A 122 3.42 14.95 -12.93
CA PHE A 122 4.78 15.02 -13.44
C PHE A 122 5.62 13.87 -12.90
N VAL A 123 6.54 13.39 -13.71
CA VAL A 123 7.47 12.32 -13.35
C VAL A 123 8.89 12.76 -13.69
N ASP A 124 9.75 12.77 -12.68
CA ASP A 124 11.17 13.02 -12.80
C ASP A 124 11.95 11.79 -12.31
N ASN A 125 12.32 10.92 -13.25
CA ASN A 125 13.11 9.73 -12.96
C ASN A 125 14.57 9.97 -13.33
N ARG A 126 15.41 10.13 -12.31
CA ARG A 126 16.87 10.31 -12.43
C ARG A 126 17.66 9.03 -12.16
N VAL A 127 16.97 7.91 -11.98
CA VAL A 127 17.64 6.61 -11.82
C VAL A 127 18.12 6.14 -13.18
N PRO A 128 19.40 5.83 -13.37
CA PRO A 128 19.92 5.27 -14.62
C PRO A 128 19.19 3.97 -14.99
N GLU A 129 19.09 3.67 -16.28
CA GLU A 129 18.56 2.39 -16.73
C GLU A 129 19.49 1.26 -16.29
N MET A 130 19.04 0.50 -15.30
CA MET A 130 19.74 -0.65 -14.73
C MET A 130 18.75 -1.71 -14.29
N GLU A 131 19.18 -2.97 -14.32
CA GLU A 131 18.42 -4.06 -13.71
C GLU A 131 18.84 -4.21 -12.24
N LEU A 132 17.85 -4.15 -11.36
CA LEU A 132 18.01 -4.29 -9.92
C LEU A 132 17.34 -5.58 -9.44
N SER A 133 17.73 -6.03 -8.26
CA SER A 133 17.07 -7.09 -7.53
C SER A 133 16.31 -6.50 -6.35
N GLY A 134 15.00 -6.78 -6.25
CA GLY A 134 14.17 -6.28 -5.17
C GLY A 134 12.72 -6.74 -5.29
N ASP A 135 11.91 -6.45 -4.30
CA ASP A 135 10.47 -6.74 -4.34
C ASP A 135 9.71 -5.63 -5.06
N ALA A 136 9.58 -5.79 -6.38
CA ALA A 136 8.89 -4.83 -7.24
C ALA A 136 7.42 -4.62 -6.83
N THR A 137 6.75 -5.69 -6.34
CA THR A 137 5.34 -5.64 -5.94
C THR A 137 5.16 -4.78 -4.69
N ARG A 138 6.00 -4.97 -3.69
CA ARG A 138 5.96 -4.19 -2.44
C ARG A 138 6.34 -2.73 -2.67
N LEU A 139 7.37 -2.49 -3.47
CA LEU A 139 7.76 -1.14 -3.84
C LEU A 139 6.65 -0.41 -4.61
N GLN A 140 6.02 -1.09 -5.57
CA GLN A 140 4.90 -0.54 -6.32
C GLN A 140 3.71 -0.22 -5.41
N GLN A 141 3.38 -1.13 -4.48
CA GLN A 141 2.32 -0.93 -3.50
C GLN A 141 2.57 0.29 -2.61
N SER A 142 3.81 0.44 -2.10
CA SER A 142 4.21 1.58 -1.27
C SER A 142 4.10 2.89 -2.05
N LEU A 143 4.65 2.93 -3.27
CA LEU A 143 4.63 4.12 -4.10
C LEU A 143 3.19 4.49 -4.53
N LEU A 144 2.37 3.49 -4.86
CA LEU A 144 0.96 3.69 -5.19
C LEU A 144 0.18 4.23 -4.00
N ASN A 145 0.49 3.81 -2.78
CA ASN A 145 -0.13 4.31 -1.55
C ASN A 145 0.11 5.82 -1.37
N PHE A 146 1.37 6.26 -1.48
CA PHE A 146 1.70 7.68 -1.40
C PHE A 146 1.05 8.47 -2.54
N ALA A 147 1.17 8.02 -3.76
CA ALA A 147 0.65 8.71 -4.92
C ALA A 147 -0.90 8.75 -4.96
N SER A 148 -1.58 7.70 -4.50
CA SER A 148 -3.04 7.69 -4.34
C SER A 148 -3.50 8.68 -3.27
N ASN A 149 -2.76 8.80 -2.16
CA ASN A 149 -3.03 9.80 -1.14
C ASN A 149 -2.86 11.22 -1.70
N ALA A 150 -1.81 11.48 -2.46
CA ALA A 150 -1.60 12.74 -3.15
C ALA A 150 -2.78 13.09 -4.05
N VAL A 151 -3.25 12.16 -4.89
CA VAL A 151 -4.46 12.36 -5.74
C VAL A 151 -5.72 12.58 -4.90
N LYS A 152 -5.86 11.87 -3.78
CA LYS A 152 -7.04 11.95 -2.91
C LYS A 152 -7.15 13.33 -2.25
N PHE A 153 -6.04 13.87 -1.75
CA PHE A 153 -5.99 15.09 -0.94
C PHE A 153 -5.64 16.35 -1.72
N THR A 154 -5.46 16.24 -3.04
CA THR A 154 -5.28 17.36 -3.95
C THR A 154 -6.54 17.54 -4.79
N ASP A 155 -7.23 18.67 -4.65
CA ASP A 155 -8.43 18.96 -5.46
C ASP A 155 -8.05 19.68 -6.76
N HIS A 156 -7.06 20.56 -6.74
CA HIS A 156 -6.54 21.29 -7.89
C HIS A 156 -5.03 21.44 -7.78
N GLY A 157 -4.34 21.45 -8.91
CA GLY A 157 -2.90 21.65 -8.97
C GLY A 157 -2.16 20.45 -9.53
N ARG A 158 -1.05 20.06 -8.89
CA ARG A 158 -0.17 19.04 -9.44
C ARG A 158 0.32 18.04 -8.40
N ILE A 159 0.79 16.93 -8.92
CA ILE A 159 1.50 15.88 -8.18
C ILE A 159 2.80 15.63 -8.91
N ASP A 160 3.91 15.65 -8.19
CA ASP A 160 5.24 15.38 -8.70
C ASP A 160 5.73 14.06 -8.10
N LEU A 161 6.19 13.14 -8.95
CA LEU A 161 6.77 11.86 -8.57
C LEU A 161 8.24 11.87 -8.97
N HIS A 162 9.13 11.82 -7.97
CA HIS A 162 10.57 11.82 -8.17
C HIS A 162 11.16 10.47 -7.80
N ALA A 163 12.16 10.06 -8.56
CA ALA A 163 13.00 8.90 -8.24
C ALA A 163 14.46 9.25 -8.53
N GLU A 164 15.34 9.00 -7.56
CA GLU A 164 16.77 9.23 -7.72
C GLU A 164 17.62 8.12 -7.11
N LEU A 165 18.80 7.93 -7.66
CA LEU A 165 19.84 7.09 -7.10
C LEU A 165 20.64 7.94 -6.09
N VAL A 166 20.52 7.61 -4.80
CA VAL A 166 21.19 8.35 -3.71
C VAL A 166 22.60 7.82 -3.50
N ASP A 167 22.77 6.50 -3.53
CA ASP A 167 24.07 5.87 -3.34
C ASP A 167 24.09 4.50 -4.05
N ALA A 168 25.28 4.05 -4.42
CA ALA A 168 25.49 2.76 -5.07
C ALA A 168 26.87 2.19 -4.72
N ASN A 169 26.89 0.88 -4.46
CA ASN A 169 28.12 0.11 -4.35
C ASN A 169 28.00 -1.18 -5.17
N ASP A 170 28.99 -2.05 -5.11
CA ASP A 170 29.03 -3.29 -5.91
C ASP A 170 27.93 -4.29 -5.52
N GLU A 171 27.33 -4.18 -4.34
CA GLU A 171 26.35 -5.14 -3.81
C GLU A 171 24.92 -4.56 -3.73
N SER A 172 24.78 -3.24 -3.59
CA SER A 172 23.50 -2.62 -3.33
C SER A 172 23.39 -1.19 -3.86
N VAL A 173 22.15 -0.74 -4.05
CA VAL A 173 21.82 0.65 -4.39
C VAL A 173 20.84 1.20 -3.38
N LEU A 174 20.98 2.49 -3.07
CA LEU A 174 20.01 3.24 -2.30
C LEU A 174 19.21 4.15 -3.24
N LEU A 175 17.93 3.87 -3.36
CA LEU A 175 17.00 4.67 -4.15
C LEU A 175 16.11 5.52 -3.23
N ARG A 176 15.86 6.75 -3.65
CA ARG A 176 14.84 7.62 -3.04
C ARG A 176 13.67 7.74 -4.00
N PHE A 177 12.47 7.52 -3.49
CA PHE A 177 11.21 7.85 -4.15
C PHE A 177 10.52 8.95 -3.35
N GLU A 178 10.03 9.96 -4.02
CA GLU A 178 9.37 11.11 -3.41
C GLU A 178 8.10 11.41 -4.17
N VAL A 179 7.02 11.67 -3.44
CA VAL A 179 5.74 12.10 -4.00
C VAL A 179 5.42 13.43 -3.34
N GLU A 180 5.38 14.48 -4.14
CA GLU A 180 5.02 15.82 -3.71
C GLU A 180 3.65 16.19 -4.29
N ASP A 181 2.79 16.79 -3.46
CA ASP A 181 1.47 17.25 -3.87
C ASP A 181 1.23 18.71 -3.45
N THR A 182 0.32 19.37 -4.17
CA THR A 182 -0.09 20.75 -3.86
C THR A 182 -1.44 20.79 -3.13
N GLY A 183 -1.78 19.72 -2.42
CA GLY A 183 -3.05 19.57 -1.71
C GLY A 183 -3.14 20.31 -0.39
N ILE A 184 -4.03 19.84 0.47
CA ILE A 184 -4.34 20.50 1.76
C ILE A 184 -3.18 20.46 2.78
N GLY A 185 -2.17 19.64 2.54
CA GLY A 185 -1.08 19.42 3.48
C GLY A 185 -1.50 18.69 4.76
N ILE A 186 -0.55 18.51 5.67
CA ILE A 186 -0.77 17.87 6.97
C ILE A 186 -0.34 18.84 8.08
N GLU A 187 -1.26 19.14 8.99
CA GLU A 187 -0.97 20.00 10.14
C GLU A 187 0.21 19.46 10.96
N THR A 188 1.09 20.35 11.42
CA THR A 188 2.30 19.99 12.18
C THR A 188 2.00 19.12 13.39
N ALA A 189 0.89 19.38 14.10
CA ALA A 189 0.47 18.57 15.24
C ALA A 189 0.03 17.15 14.86
N ALA A 190 -0.43 16.94 13.61
CA ALA A 190 -0.79 15.63 13.08
C ALA A 190 0.45 14.88 12.56
N GLN A 191 1.45 15.59 12.00
CA GLN A 191 2.69 14.98 11.50
C GLN A 191 3.43 14.19 12.58
N ALA A 192 3.51 14.72 13.81
CA ALA A 192 4.15 14.05 14.94
C ALA A 192 3.48 12.71 15.39
N ARG A 193 2.32 12.38 14.81
CA ARG A 193 1.57 11.15 15.13
C ARG A 193 1.55 10.16 13.97
N LEU A 194 2.20 10.48 12.85
CA LEU A 194 2.23 9.63 11.66
C LEU A 194 3.33 8.55 11.72
N PHE A 195 4.37 8.76 12.56
CA PHE A 195 5.53 7.86 12.70
C PHE A 195 5.90 7.64 14.16
#